data_202a51cebc447ad60d2a81ff93f88972
#
_entry.id   202a51cebc447ad60d2a81ff93f88972
#
_cell.length_a   1.000
_cell.length_b   1.000
_cell.length_c   1.000
_cell.angle_alpha   90.00
_cell.angle_beta   90.00
_cell.angle_gamma   90.00
#
_symmetry.space_group_name_H-M   'P 1'
#
loop_
_entity.id
_entity.type
_entity.pdbx_description
1 polymer ?
#
loop_
_entity_poly.entity_id
_entity_poly.type
_entity_poly.pdbx_seq_one_letter_code
_entity_poly.pdbx_strand_id
1 'polypeptide(L)'
;MTEPTIKASALGKLYGVSLGPGDPGLITRRAWALLERSDAIWTYPIRSSKKPDSYALDIVLRAGLTPPGENLALLFPMTHDEEKLTRHWLKAAETVLPLLQAGRDVLFLVEGDASTYASFGHLARTVRALDAGVPVEIVAGVNAFTAACAAIDVPFSEQDDTVALVPAAYGVSAVDRLLDDFDTLVLLKVKPLLDDLIAWMEKRELIQHCTFIERCGAPDERVVRDVRTLRGEKVSYLSLMILKNPHRIRGERIRGCLKKSSPGLAADTPPPVLESTP
;
A
#
# COMPACT_ATOMS: atom_id res chain seq x y z
N MET A 1 25.41 -7.87 51.90
CA MET A 1 24.73 -6.82 51.17
C MET A 1 24.63 -7.32 49.73
N THR A 2 23.51 -7.86 49.33
CA THR A 2 23.22 -8.31 47.99
C THR A 2 22.83 -7.10 47.15
N GLU A 3 23.64 -6.76 46.13
CA GLU A 3 23.27 -5.73 45.16
C GLU A 3 21.92 -6.10 44.50
N PRO A 4 21.01 -5.13 44.37
CA PRO A 4 19.75 -5.39 43.66
C PRO A 4 20.08 -5.66 42.18
N THR A 5 19.83 -6.88 41.72
CA THR A 5 19.83 -7.24 40.34
C THR A 5 18.76 -6.39 39.65
N ILE A 6 19.15 -5.31 38.95
CA ILE A 6 18.27 -4.54 38.08
C ILE A 6 17.83 -5.50 36.98
N LYS A 7 16.59 -6.01 37.08
CA LYS A 7 15.96 -6.71 35.96
C LYS A 7 15.98 -5.75 34.78
N ALA A 8 16.73 -6.09 33.74
CA ALA A 8 16.68 -5.37 32.47
C ALA A 8 15.21 -5.31 32.04
N SER A 9 14.66 -4.11 31.94
CA SER A 9 13.31 -3.90 31.40
C SER A 9 13.25 -4.56 30.02
N ALA A 10 12.22 -5.37 29.77
CA ALA A 10 12.03 -5.92 28.43
C ALA A 10 11.90 -4.75 27.44
N LEU A 11 12.58 -4.86 26.29
CA LEU A 11 12.48 -3.86 25.24
C LEU A 11 11.03 -3.71 24.77
N GLY A 12 10.61 -2.49 24.51
CA GLY A 12 9.36 -2.21 23.82
C GLY A 12 9.41 -2.67 22.37
N LYS A 13 8.26 -2.85 21.75
CA LYS A 13 8.12 -3.29 20.37
C LYS A 13 7.79 -2.13 19.44
N LEU A 14 8.42 -2.11 18.27
CA LEU A 14 8.11 -1.20 17.17
C LEU A 14 7.09 -1.85 16.24
N TYR A 15 5.92 -1.24 16.13
CA TYR A 15 4.86 -1.70 15.25
C TYR A 15 4.72 -0.79 14.02
N GLY A 16 4.63 -1.38 12.83
CA GLY A 16 4.11 -0.70 11.64
C GLY A 16 2.62 -0.94 11.56
N VAL A 17 1.82 0.06 11.89
CA VAL A 17 0.36 -0.07 11.99
C VAL A 17 -0.28 0.41 10.69
N SER A 18 -0.79 -0.53 9.90
CA SER A 18 -1.46 -0.27 8.62
C SER A 18 -2.89 0.24 8.86
N LEU A 19 -3.23 1.36 8.21
CA LEU A 19 -4.52 2.04 8.41
C LEU A 19 -5.48 1.92 7.22
N GLY A 20 -5.07 1.22 6.17
CA GLY A 20 -5.78 1.26 4.90
C GLY A 20 -5.52 2.56 4.14
N PRO A 21 -6.02 2.70 2.89
CA PRO A 21 -5.63 3.76 1.97
C PRO A 21 -6.30 5.11 2.23
N GLY A 22 -7.37 5.14 3.04
CA GLY A 22 -8.09 6.40 3.27
C GLY A 22 -9.39 6.26 4.05
N ASP A 23 -10.20 5.23 3.78
CA ASP A 23 -11.42 4.95 4.51
C ASP A 23 -11.11 4.39 5.91
N PRO A 24 -11.55 5.05 7.00
CA PRO A 24 -11.43 4.53 8.36
C PRO A 24 -12.03 3.13 8.57
N GLY A 25 -13.05 2.76 7.80
CA GLY A 25 -13.66 1.43 7.83
C GLY A 25 -12.73 0.31 7.35
N LEU A 26 -11.61 0.65 6.72
CA LEU A 26 -10.60 -0.30 6.26
C LEU A 26 -9.45 -0.51 7.27
N ILE A 27 -9.52 0.12 8.44
CA ILE A 27 -8.59 -0.18 9.55
C ILE A 27 -8.91 -1.59 10.07
N THR A 28 -7.92 -2.47 10.05
CA THR A 28 -8.13 -3.85 10.53
C THR A 28 -8.41 -3.88 12.04
N ARG A 29 -9.15 -4.88 12.50
CA ARG A 29 -9.41 -5.06 13.96
C ARG A 29 -8.13 -5.16 14.78
N ARG A 30 -7.05 -5.72 14.21
CA ARG A 30 -5.75 -5.80 14.88
C ARG A 30 -5.10 -4.42 15.02
N ALA A 31 -5.12 -3.62 13.95
CA ALA A 31 -4.62 -2.24 14.00
C ALA A 31 -5.43 -1.41 14.99
N TRP A 32 -6.76 -1.52 14.94
CA TRP A 32 -7.66 -0.82 15.85
C TRP A 32 -7.35 -1.12 17.32
N ALA A 33 -7.22 -2.39 17.68
CA ALA A 33 -6.90 -2.80 19.05
C ALA A 33 -5.55 -2.27 19.57
N LEU A 34 -4.57 -2.07 18.68
CA LEU A 34 -3.30 -1.43 19.03
C LEU A 34 -3.48 0.10 19.24
N LEU A 35 -4.28 0.74 18.40
CA LEU A 35 -4.55 2.18 18.49
C LEU A 35 -5.31 2.58 19.75
N GLU A 36 -6.15 1.69 20.29
CA GLU A 36 -6.87 1.91 21.56
C GLU A 36 -5.99 1.76 22.81
N ARG A 37 -4.75 1.30 22.68
CA ARG A 37 -3.84 1.11 23.81
C ARG A 37 -3.39 2.45 24.37
N SER A 38 -3.64 2.68 25.66
CA SER A 38 -3.26 3.90 26.38
C SER A 38 -1.77 3.97 26.75
N ASP A 39 -1.05 2.85 26.69
CA ASP A 39 0.37 2.72 27.04
C ASP A 39 1.32 2.84 25.84
N ALA A 40 0.79 2.81 24.62
CA ALA A 40 1.58 2.89 23.39
C ALA A 40 1.79 4.35 22.93
N ILE A 41 2.96 4.60 22.33
CA ILE A 41 3.29 5.90 21.74
C ILE A 41 2.95 5.88 20.25
N TRP A 42 2.11 6.80 19.82
CA TRP A 42 1.85 6.97 18.39
C TRP A 42 2.95 7.79 17.73
N THR A 43 3.43 7.31 16.61
CA THR A 43 4.32 8.06 15.72
C THR A 43 3.76 8.03 14.30
N TYR A 44 3.99 9.08 13.53
CA TYR A 44 3.44 9.17 12.19
C TYR A 44 4.36 9.98 11.26
N PRO A 45 4.39 9.65 9.96
CA PRO A 45 5.22 10.36 9.00
C PRO A 45 4.64 11.73 8.67
N ILE A 46 5.52 12.73 8.61
CA ILE A 46 5.26 14.05 8.02
C ILE A 46 6.24 14.31 6.88
N ARG A 47 5.81 15.07 5.86
CA ARG A 47 6.66 15.40 4.70
C ARG A 47 7.51 16.65 4.91
N SER A 48 7.08 17.53 5.78
CA SER A 48 7.75 18.81 6.06
C SER A 48 7.45 19.26 7.49
N SER A 49 8.48 19.75 8.17
CA SER A 49 8.32 20.36 9.50
C SER A 49 7.56 21.71 9.46
N LYS A 50 7.53 22.36 8.30
CA LYS A 50 6.76 23.63 8.11
C LYS A 50 5.26 23.40 7.95
N LYS A 51 4.87 22.20 7.47
CA LYS A 51 3.48 21.73 7.36
C LYS A 51 3.47 20.30 7.92
N PRO A 52 3.21 20.13 9.21
CA PRO A 52 3.29 18.82 9.87
C PRO A 52 2.05 17.95 9.61
N ASP A 53 1.40 18.13 8.46
CA ASP A 53 0.24 17.32 8.08
C ASP A 53 0.66 15.86 7.86
N SER A 54 -0.09 14.95 8.45
CA SER A 54 0.07 13.50 8.25
C SER A 54 -1.23 12.88 7.76
N TYR A 55 -1.19 12.32 6.57
CA TYR A 55 -2.35 11.61 6.01
C TYR A 55 -2.69 10.36 6.84
N ALA A 56 -1.67 9.65 7.35
CA ALA A 56 -1.88 8.51 8.22
C ALA A 56 -2.60 8.90 9.54
N LEU A 57 -2.18 10.03 10.17
CA LEU A 57 -2.85 10.52 11.36
C LEU A 57 -4.30 10.96 11.05
N ASP A 58 -4.53 11.63 9.92
CA ASP A 58 -5.87 12.07 9.49
C ASP A 58 -6.86 10.88 9.40
N ILE A 59 -6.43 9.73 8.85
CA ILE A 59 -7.27 8.52 8.77
C ILE A 59 -7.75 8.12 10.17
N VAL A 60 -6.86 8.07 11.15
CA VAL A 60 -7.19 7.65 12.52
C VAL A 60 -8.09 8.67 13.23
N LEU A 61 -7.83 9.97 13.02
CA LEU A 61 -8.67 11.03 13.59
C LEU A 61 -10.09 10.98 12.99
N ARG A 62 -10.23 10.72 11.68
CA ARG A 62 -11.54 10.51 11.04
C ARG A 62 -12.24 9.24 11.51
N ALA A 63 -11.49 8.25 11.99
CA ALA A 63 -12.04 7.07 12.64
C ALA A 63 -12.61 7.37 14.06
N GLY A 64 -12.43 8.58 14.57
CA GLY A 64 -12.86 8.98 15.90
C GLY A 64 -11.86 8.61 17.01
N LEU A 65 -10.67 8.11 16.65
CA LEU A 65 -9.60 7.83 17.60
C LEU A 65 -8.68 9.05 17.75
N THR A 66 -8.22 9.27 18.98
CA THR A 66 -7.23 10.32 19.29
C THR A 66 -6.03 9.69 19.97
N PRO A 67 -4.82 10.28 19.82
CA PRO A 67 -3.65 9.78 20.54
C PRO A 67 -3.93 9.70 22.05
N PRO A 68 -3.70 8.55 22.70
CA PRO A 68 -4.02 8.39 24.12
C PRO A 68 -3.06 9.14 25.06
N GLY A 69 -1.97 9.66 24.52
CA GLY A 69 -0.94 10.39 25.28
C GLY A 69 0.08 11.02 24.33
N GLU A 70 1.37 10.82 24.64
CA GLU A 70 2.46 11.32 23.81
C GLU A 70 2.39 10.77 22.39
N ASN A 71 2.55 11.67 21.40
CA ASN A 71 2.64 11.30 20.00
C ASN A 71 3.72 12.12 19.30
N LEU A 72 4.37 11.55 18.29
CA LEU A 72 5.56 12.13 17.68
C LEU A 72 5.46 12.13 16.16
N ALA A 73 5.59 13.31 15.58
CA ALA A 73 5.73 13.46 14.13
C ALA A 73 7.18 13.16 13.71
N LEU A 74 7.37 12.23 12.79
CA LEU A 74 8.67 11.84 12.26
C LEU A 74 8.80 12.33 10.82
N LEU A 75 9.89 13.05 10.52
CA LEU A 75 10.08 13.68 9.21
C LEU A 75 10.62 12.67 8.19
N PHE A 76 9.80 12.40 7.16
CA PHE A 76 10.13 11.60 5.98
C PHE A 76 9.95 12.47 4.72
N PRO A 77 10.97 13.23 4.31
CA PRO A 77 10.86 14.15 3.19
C PRO A 77 10.72 13.39 1.86
N MET A 78 9.93 13.94 0.95
CA MET A 78 9.83 13.44 -0.42
C MET A 78 11.00 13.99 -1.25
N THR A 79 12.08 13.24 -1.34
CA THR A 79 13.28 13.57 -2.11
C THR A 79 13.89 12.31 -2.71
N HIS A 80 14.70 12.47 -3.77
CA HIS A 80 15.52 11.40 -4.35
C HIS A 80 16.99 11.47 -3.85
N ASP A 81 17.31 12.42 -2.98
CA ASP A 81 18.61 12.59 -2.39
C ASP A 81 18.83 11.54 -1.28
N GLU A 82 19.63 10.51 -1.57
CA GLU A 82 19.86 9.38 -0.68
C GLU A 82 20.51 9.77 0.65
N GLU A 83 21.41 10.76 0.65
CA GLU A 83 22.03 11.23 1.89
C GLU A 83 21.01 11.92 2.80
N LYS A 84 20.15 12.74 2.22
CA LYS A 84 19.05 13.36 2.99
C LYS A 84 18.09 12.32 3.54
N LEU A 85 17.69 11.34 2.73
CA LEU A 85 16.81 10.26 3.17
C LEU A 85 17.45 9.49 4.33
N THR A 86 18.71 9.05 4.19
CA THR A 86 19.42 8.30 5.22
C THR A 86 19.53 9.08 6.54
N ARG A 87 19.83 10.38 6.46
CA ARG A 87 19.90 11.26 7.64
C ARG A 87 18.55 11.37 8.36
N HIS A 88 17.45 11.46 7.61
CA HIS A 88 16.13 11.54 8.21
C HIS A 88 15.67 10.20 8.80
N TRP A 89 16.01 9.07 8.16
CA TRP A 89 15.72 7.75 8.72
C TRP A 89 16.49 7.51 10.02
N LEU A 90 17.76 7.91 10.06
CA LEU A 90 18.59 7.83 11.26
C LEU A 90 17.97 8.69 12.40
N LYS A 91 17.64 9.95 12.11
CA LYS A 91 17.00 10.83 13.09
C LYS A 91 15.68 10.30 13.62
N ALA A 92 14.85 9.71 12.75
CA ALA A 92 13.60 9.07 13.15
C ALA A 92 13.88 7.86 14.08
N ALA A 93 14.86 7.03 13.74
CA ALA A 93 15.25 5.89 14.58
C ALA A 93 15.83 6.34 15.92
N GLU A 94 16.70 7.35 15.95
CA GLU A 94 17.25 7.95 17.18
C GLU A 94 16.14 8.55 18.07
N THR A 95 15.04 9.00 17.49
CA THR A 95 13.88 9.52 18.25
C THR A 95 13.12 8.39 18.93
N VAL A 96 12.90 7.26 18.26
CA VAL A 96 12.06 6.18 18.79
C VAL A 96 12.84 5.17 19.64
N LEU A 97 14.13 5.00 19.39
CA LEU A 97 14.96 3.98 20.04
C LEU A 97 15.01 4.13 21.57
N PRO A 98 15.20 5.32 22.17
CA PRO A 98 15.17 5.48 23.62
C PRO A 98 13.84 5.07 24.26
N LEU A 99 12.72 5.28 23.56
CA LEU A 99 11.39 4.86 24.03
C LEU A 99 11.27 3.34 24.08
N LEU A 100 11.74 2.68 23.00
CA LEU A 100 11.78 1.22 22.92
C LEU A 100 12.71 0.61 23.97
N GLN A 101 13.87 1.22 24.21
CA GLN A 101 14.83 0.80 25.25
C GLN A 101 14.28 1.02 26.67
N ALA A 102 13.38 1.99 26.85
CA ALA A 102 12.62 2.20 28.09
C ALA A 102 11.45 1.21 28.28
N GLY A 103 11.30 0.23 27.36
CA GLY A 103 10.22 -0.78 27.40
C GLY A 103 8.87 -0.30 26.90
N ARG A 104 8.81 0.88 26.23
CA ARG A 104 7.57 1.42 25.68
C ARG A 104 7.35 0.96 24.24
N ASP A 105 6.15 0.53 23.92
CA ASP A 105 5.76 0.17 22.56
C ASP A 105 5.53 1.44 21.72
N VAL A 106 6.04 1.41 20.49
CA VAL A 106 5.91 2.50 19.52
C VAL A 106 5.10 2.03 18.32
N LEU A 107 4.00 2.73 18.02
CA LEU A 107 3.14 2.49 16.88
C LEU A 107 3.49 3.51 15.79
N PHE A 108 4.06 3.06 14.67
CA PHE A 108 4.26 3.90 13.50
C PHE A 108 3.08 3.76 12.55
N LEU A 109 2.30 4.82 12.42
CA LEU A 109 1.09 4.86 11.60
C LEU A 109 1.42 4.95 10.11
N VAL A 110 0.76 4.13 9.30
CA VAL A 110 1.03 4.03 7.85
C VAL A 110 -0.27 4.03 7.08
N GLU A 111 -0.38 4.91 6.09
CA GLU A 111 -1.43 4.80 5.06
C GLU A 111 -1.22 3.55 4.20
N GLY A 112 -2.28 2.82 3.87
CA GLY A 112 -2.24 1.55 3.16
C GLY A 112 -1.75 0.41 4.05
N ASP A 113 -0.81 -0.38 3.53
CA ASP A 113 -0.18 -1.50 4.21
C ASP A 113 1.31 -1.22 4.48
N ALA A 114 1.75 -1.46 5.71
CA ALA A 114 3.11 -1.12 6.17
C ALA A 114 4.22 -1.96 5.52
N SER A 115 3.88 -3.06 4.84
CA SER A 115 4.83 -3.88 4.08
C SER A 115 4.98 -3.43 2.62
N THR A 116 4.09 -2.55 2.13
CA THR A 116 3.97 -2.20 0.71
C THR A 116 4.35 -0.74 0.47
N TYR A 117 5.52 -0.47 -0.07
CA TYR A 117 6.07 0.87 -0.40
C TYR A 117 5.98 1.91 0.73
N ALA A 118 6.01 1.46 1.97
CA ALA A 118 5.85 2.30 3.15
C ALA A 118 7.18 2.76 3.75
N SER A 119 7.16 3.93 4.38
CA SER A 119 8.33 4.47 5.11
C SER A 119 8.71 3.62 6.33
N PHE A 120 7.80 2.80 6.85
CA PHE A 120 8.04 1.92 7.99
C PHE A 120 9.23 0.98 7.79
N GLY A 121 9.37 0.40 6.60
CA GLY A 121 10.48 -0.50 6.31
C GLY A 121 11.86 0.14 6.47
N HIS A 122 11.99 1.43 6.18
CA HIS A 122 13.23 2.19 6.41
C HIS A 122 13.46 2.41 7.90
N LEU A 123 12.45 2.87 8.64
CA LEU A 123 12.53 3.05 10.09
C LEU A 123 12.92 1.74 10.79
N ALA A 124 12.23 0.65 10.49
CA ALA A 124 12.46 -0.66 11.11
C ALA A 124 13.88 -1.19 10.87
N ARG A 125 14.40 -1.06 9.64
CA ARG A 125 15.79 -1.44 9.32
C ARG A 125 16.81 -0.59 10.07
N THR A 126 16.58 0.73 10.15
CA THR A 126 17.50 1.64 10.84
C THR A 126 17.50 1.38 12.34
N VAL A 127 16.33 1.18 12.96
CA VAL A 127 16.22 0.82 14.39
C VAL A 127 16.97 -0.48 14.67
N ARG A 128 16.79 -1.53 13.86
CA ARG A 128 17.50 -2.81 14.02
C ARG A 128 19.02 -2.70 13.77
N ALA A 129 19.44 -1.77 12.94
CA ALA A 129 20.88 -1.51 12.74
C ALA A 129 21.51 -0.84 13.96
N LEU A 130 20.76 -0.04 14.71
CA LEU A 130 21.21 0.60 15.95
C LEU A 130 21.08 -0.35 17.15
N ASP A 131 20.05 -1.17 17.21
CA ASP A 131 19.80 -2.13 18.28
C ASP A 131 19.05 -3.34 17.73
N ALA A 132 19.77 -4.42 17.47
CA ALA A 132 19.26 -5.66 16.90
C ALA A 132 18.28 -6.40 17.84
N GLY A 133 18.27 -6.07 19.13
CA GLY A 133 17.40 -6.67 20.13
C GLY A 133 15.95 -6.15 20.08
N VAL A 134 15.70 -5.01 19.40
CA VAL A 134 14.36 -4.43 19.32
C VAL A 134 13.42 -5.32 18.51
N PRO A 135 12.31 -5.80 19.11
CA PRO A 135 11.30 -6.54 18.39
C PRO A 135 10.50 -5.61 17.45
N VAL A 136 10.31 -6.05 16.21
CA VAL A 136 9.56 -5.30 15.19
C VAL A 136 8.43 -6.17 14.65
N GLU A 137 7.26 -5.57 14.50
CA GLU A 137 6.08 -6.24 13.97
C GLU A 137 5.40 -5.36 12.90
N ILE A 138 4.96 -5.99 11.80
CA ILE A 138 4.10 -5.39 10.79
C ILE A 138 2.67 -5.86 11.04
N VAL A 139 1.77 -4.91 11.21
CA VAL A 139 0.33 -5.17 11.29
C VAL A 139 -0.24 -4.97 9.89
N ALA A 140 -0.65 -6.06 9.25
CA ALA A 140 -1.15 -6.04 7.88
C ALA A 140 -2.39 -5.15 7.73
N GLY A 141 -2.54 -4.54 6.56
CA GLY A 141 -3.63 -3.65 6.22
C GLY A 141 -4.16 -3.85 4.81
N VAL A 142 -5.10 -2.99 4.42
CA VAL A 142 -5.66 -2.98 3.07
C VAL A 142 -4.82 -2.06 2.19
N ASN A 143 -4.32 -2.59 1.09
CA ASN A 143 -3.57 -1.81 0.10
C ASN A 143 -4.48 -0.90 -0.72
N ALA A 144 -3.95 0.24 -1.19
CA ALA A 144 -4.69 1.18 -2.02
C ALA A 144 -5.24 0.54 -3.31
N PHE A 145 -4.47 -0.34 -3.94
CA PHE A 145 -4.92 -1.02 -5.17
C PHE A 145 -6.02 -2.05 -4.92
N THR A 146 -6.04 -2.71 -3.77
CA THR A 146 -7.12 -3.63 -3.39
C THR A 146 -8.42 -2.85 -3.13
N ALA A 147 -8.33 -1.76 -2.37
CA ALA A 147 -9.46 -0.89 -2.12
C ALA A 147 -9.97 -0.21 -3.40
N ALA A 148 -9.06 0.21 -4.29
CA ALA A 148 -9.42 0.79 -5.58
C ALA A 148 -10.20 -0.18 -6.46
N CYS A 149 -9.79 -1.45 -6.53
CA CYS A 149 -10.53 -2.48 -7.27
C CYS A 149 -11.95 -2.68 -6.71
N ALA A 150 -12.10 -2.67 -5.39
CA ALA A 150 -13.40 -2.73 -4.74
C ALA A 150 -14.26 -1.49 -5.05
N ALA A 151 -13.67 -0.28 -5.04
CA ALA A 151 -14.37 0.97 -5.32
C ALA A 151 -14.87 1.08 -6.78
N ILE A 152 -14.26 0.35 -7.71
CA ILE A 152 -14.65 0.36 -9.13
C ILE A 152 -15.40 -0.91 -9.56
N ASP A 153 -15.72 -1.82 -8.62
CA ASP A 153 -16.39 -3.11 -8.86
C ASP A 153 -15.68 -3.99 -9.89
N VAL A 154 -14.31 -4.01 -9.84
CA VAL A 154 -13.49 -4.82 -10.75
C VAL A 154 -12.62 -5.77 -9.93
N PRO A 155 -12.62 -7.08 -10.21
CA PRO A 155 -11.71 -8.02 -9.55
C PRO A 155 -10.24 -7.60 -9.75
N PHE A 156 -9.46 -7.63 -8.66
CA PHE A 156 -8.01 -7.39 -8.74
C PHE A 156 -7.32 -8.45 -9.62
N SER A 157 -7.70 -9.71 -9.42
CA SER A 157 -7.28 -10.84 -10.23
C SER A 157 -8.37 -11.90 -10.27
N GLU A 158 -8.49 -12.63 -11.37
CA GLU A 158 -9.41 -13.72 -11.54
C GLU A 158 -8.63 -15.01 -11.79
N GLN A 159 -9.04 -16.11 -11.16
CA GLN A 159 -8.44 -17.43 -11.32
C GLN A 159 -6.89 -17.41 -11.36
N ASP A 160 -6.32 -17.54 -12.56
CA ASP A 160 -4.88 -17.66 -12.81
C ASP A 160 -4.29 -16.34 -13.39
N ASP A 161 -4.95 -15.19 -13.18
CA ASP A 161 -4.43 -13.91 -13.64
C ASP A 161 -3.08 -13.58 -13.03
N THR A 162 -2.16 -13.16 -13.87
CA THR A 162 -0.88 -12.60 -13.45
C THR A 162 -1.02 -11.10 -13.23
N VAL A 163 -0.50 -10.59 -12.12
CA VAL A 163 -0.60 -9.18 -11.74
C VAL A 163 0.78 -8.56 -11.56
N ALA A 164 1.03 -7.44 -12.21
CA ALA A 164 2.21 -6.63 -11.95
C ALA A 164 1.85 -5.38 -11.16
N LEU A 165 2.55 -5.16 -10.05
CA LEU A 165 2.47 -3.95 -9.24
C LEU A 165 3.70 -3.08 -9.54
N VAL A 166 3.51 -1.96 -10.22
CA VAL A 166 4.58 -1.18 -10.84
C VAL A 166 4.55 0.27 -10.40
N PRO A 167 5.62 0.81 -9.78
CA PRO A 167 5.79 2.24 -9.69
C PRO A 167 6.05 2.79 -11.09
N ALA A 168 5.15 3.66 -11.60
CA ALA A 168 5.25 4.19 -12.97
C ALA A 168 6.51 5.05 -13.23
N ALA A 169 7.24 5.41 -12.18
CA ALA A 169 8.46 6.22 -12.24
C ALA A 169 9.59 5.66 -13.12
N TYR A 170 9.51 4.39 -13.54
CA TYR A 170 10.51 3.75 -14.42
C TYR A 170 10.27 4.04 -15.92
N GLY A 171 9.25 4.80 -16.25
CA GLY A 171 8.93 5.21 -17.62
C GLY A 171 8.02 4.24 -18.37
N VAL A 172 7.39 4.77 -19.42
CA VAL A 172 6.38 4.06 -20.24
C VAL A 172 6.93 2.79 -20.89
N SER A 173 8.19 2.80 -21.35
CA SER A 173 8.82 1.63 -21.98
C SER A 173 8.97 0.43 -21.04
N ALA A 174 9.13 0.69 -19.74
CA ALA A 174 9.16 -0.38 -18.73
C ALA A 174 7.77 -0.98 -18.54
N VAL A 175 6.74 -0.15 -18.52
CA VAL A 175 5.33 -0.59 -18.41
C VAL A 175 4.90 -1.37 -19.65
N ASP A 176 5.29 -0.91 -20.85
CA ASP A 176 4.93 -1.52 -22.13
C ASP A 176 5.38 -2.99 -22.23
N ARG A 177 6.60 -3.29 -21.79
CA ARG A 177 7.13 -4.67 -21.79
C ARG A 177 6.34 -5.64 -20.90
N LEU A 178 5.62 -5.12 -19.90
CA LEU A 178 4.86 -5.97 -18.98
C LEU A 178 3.52 -6.45 -19.56
N LEU A 179 3.07 -5.86 -20.69
CA LEU A 179 1.85 -6.33 -21.37
C LEU A 179 1.98 -7.76 -21.88
N ASP A 180 3.20 -8.20 -22.23
CA ASP A 180 3.40 -9.56 -22.74
C ASP A 180 3.20 -10.63 -21.66
N ASP A 181 3.39 -10.27 -20.36
CA ASP A 181 3.47 -11.23 -19.26
C ASP A 181 2.34 -11.11 -18.22
N PHE A 182 1.62 -9.98 -18.18
CA PHE A 182 0.66 -9.71 -17.13
C PHE A 182 -0.74 -9.38 -17.62
N ASP A 183 -1.73 -9.97 -16.95
CA ASP A 183 -3.16 -9.75 -17.23
C ASP A 183 -3.67 -8.44 -16.59
N THR A 184 -3.08 -8.05 -15.47
CA THR A 184 -3.41 -6.80 -14.78
C THR A 184 -2.14 -6.04 -14.44
N LEU A 185 -2.10 -4.75 -14.80
CA LEU A 185 -1.06 -3.84 -14.37
C LEU A 185 -1.65 -2.83 -13.38
N VAL A 186 -1.07 -2.78 -12.19
CA VAL A 186 -1.34 -1.73 -11.21
C VAL A 186 -0.22 -0.72 -11.26
N LEU A 187 -0.50 0.44 -11.81
CA LEU A 187 0.48 1.52 -11.95
C LEU A 187 0.35 2.47 -10.75
N LEU A 188 1.36 2.48 -9.90
CA LEU A 188 1.42 3.38 -8.74
C LEU A 188 2.24 4.63 -9.06
N LYS A 189 1.97 5.72 -8.33
CA LYS A 189 2.74 6.98 -8.44
C LYS A 189 2.74 7.54 -9.86
N VAL A 190 1.61 7.47 -10.54
CA VAL A 190 1.46 7.81 -11.97
C VAL A 190 1.61 9.32 -12.27
N LYS A 191 1.48 10.18 -11.27
CA LYS A 191 1.51 11.64 -11.44
C LYS A 191 2.64 12.18 -12.33
N PRO A 192 3.92 11.74 -12.22
CA PRO A 192 5.01 12.29 -13.04
C PRO A 192 4.94 11.92 -14.53
N LEU A 193 4.25 10.82 -14.86
CA LEU A 193 4.18 10.25 -16.21
C LEU A 193 2.76 10.17 -16.75
N LEU A 194 1.82 10.92 -16.17
CA LEU A 194 0.40 10.80 -16.48
C LEU A 194 0.10 10.99 -17.97
N ASP A 195 0.59 12.07 -18.56
CA ASP A 195 0.35 12.38 -19.98
C ASP A 195 1.03 11.37 -20.92
N ASP A 196 2.24 10.92 -20.58
CA ASP A 196 2.96 9.91 -21.35
C ASP A 196 2.25 8.54 -21.28
N LEU A 197 1.71 8.17 -20.13
CA LEU A 197 0.91 6.95 -19.94
C LEU A 197 -0.39 7.02 -20.75
N ILE A 198 -1.07 8.18 -20.76
CA ILE A 198 -2.28 8.37 -21.56
C ILE A 198 -1.97 8.23 -23.04
N ALA A 199 -0.93 8.89 -23.54
CA ALA A 199 -0.52 8.79 -24.94
C ALA A 199 -0.14 7.37 -25.34
N TRP A 200 0.55 6.64 -24.46
CA TRP A 200 0.88 5.23 -24.66
C TRP A 200 -0.36 4.33 -24.71
N MET A 201 -1.31 4.54 -23.78
CA MET A 201 -2.56 3.75 -23.77
C MET A 201 -3.42 4.01 -25.00
N GLU A 202 -3.46 5.25 -25.53
CA GLU A 202 -4.12 5.55 -26.81
C GLU A 202 -3.50 4.77 -27.97
N LYS A 203 -2.16 4.79 -28.07
CA LYS A 203 -1.42 4.06 -29.12
C LYS A 203 -1.63 2.54 -29.04
N ARG A 204 -1.85 2.01 -27.84
CA ARG A 204 -2.05 0.57 -27.58
C ARG A 204 -3.53 0.17 -27.51
N GLU A 205 -4.46 1.10 -27.73
CA GLU A 205 -5.92 0.87 -27.65
C GLU A 205 -6.37 0.35 -26.26
N LEU A 206 -5.70 0.84 -25.19
CA LEU A 206 -5.91 0.39 -23.81
C LEU A 206 -6.77 1.33 -22.96
N ILE A 207 -7.18 2.48 -23.49
CA ILE A 207 -7.90 3.53 -22.73
C ILE A 207 -9.15 2.97 -22.02
N GLN A 208 -9.96 2.21 -22.73
CA GLN A 208 -11.21 1.64 -22.19
C GLN A 208 -10.99 0.52 -21.14
N HIS A 209 -9.76 0.05 -21.00
CA HIS A 209 -9.37 -1.00 -20.06
C HIS A 209 -8.63 -0.46 -18.84
N CYS A 210 -8.50 0.86 -18.74
CA CYS A 210 -7.81 1.53 -17.66
C CYS A 210 -8.77 2.39 -16.84
N THR A 211 -8.66 2.31 -15.52
CA THR A 211 -9.34 3.22 -14.60
C THR A 211 -8.29 3.90 -13.72
N PHE A 212 -8.37 5.23 -13.63
CA PHE A 212 -7.57 6.03 -12.72
C PHE A 212 -8.34 6.28 -11.43
N ILE A 213 -7.65 6.14 -10.31
CA ILE A 213 -8.18 6.43 -8.98
C ILE A 213 -7.17 7.30 -8.22
N GLU A 214 -7.63 8.39 -7.64
CA GLU A 214 -6.84 9.17 -6.69
C GLU A 214 -7.54 9.28 -5.34
N ARG A 215 -6.74 9.32 -4.26
CA ARG A 215 -7.16 9.45 -2.88
C ARG A 215 -8.19 8.40 -2.47
N CYS A 216 -7.95 7.15 -2.90
CA CYS A 216 -8.84 6.02 -2.67
C CYS A 216 -9.25 5.90 -1.19
N GLY A 217 -10.55 5.83 -0.92
CA GLY A 217 -11.14 5.77 0.41
C GLY A 217 -11.17 7.10 1.17
N ALA A 218 -10.62 8.19 0.64
CA ALA A 218 -10.71 9.50 1.25
C ALA A 218 -12.05 10.20 0.89
N PRO A 219 -12.50 11.21 1.65
CA PRO A 219 -13.73 11.95 1.33
C PRO A 219 -13.72 12.63 -0.04
N ASP A 220 -12.53 12.91 -0.58
CA ASP A 220 -12.30 13.48 -1.89
C ASP A 220 -11.73 12.47 -2.90
N GLU A 221 -12.10 11.18 -2.74
CA GLU A 221 -11.82 10.15 -3.73
C GLU A 221 -12.35 10.54 -5.10
N ARG A 222 -11.54 10.35 -6.15
CA ARG A 222 -11.97 10.55 -7.53
C ARG A 222 -11.63 9.33 -8.37
N VAL A 223 -12.64 8.81 -9.07
CA VAL A 223 -12.51 7.72 -10.03
C VAL A 223 -12.74 8.26 -11.44
N VAL A 224 -11.81 8.02 -12.36
CA VAL A 224 -11.88 8.46 -13.75
C VAL A 224 -11.73 7.25 -14.68
N ARG A 225 -12.79 6.94 -15.44
CA ARG A 225 -12.81 5.81 -16.38
C ARG A 225 -12.29 6.21 -17.78
N ASP A 226 -12.53 7.44 -18.22
CA ASP A 226 -11.89 7.97 -19.43
C ASP A 226 -10.65 8.79 -19.03
N VAL A 227 -9.53 8.12 -18.96
CA VAL A 227 -8.27 8.73 -18.52
C VAL A 227 -7.76 9.84 -19.44
N ARG A 228 -8.31 9.98 -20.66
CA ARG A 228 -7.96 11.09 -21.58
C ARG A 228 -8.33 12.44 -21.03
N THR A 229 -9.38 12.49 -20.19
CA THR A 229 -9.83 13.74 -19.54
C THR A 229 -8.82 14.28 -18.53
N LEU A 230 -7.85 13.48 -18.10
CA LEU A 230 -6.80 13.87 -17.16
C LEU A 230 -5.60 14.56 -17.80
N ARG A 231 -5.56 14.64 -19.13
CA ARG A 231 -4.41 15.21 -19.85
C ARG A 231 -4.15 16.67 -19.44
N GLY A 232 -2.93 16.95 -19.01
CA GLY A 232 -2.53 18.24 -18.51
C GLY A 232 -3.05 18.59 -17.11
N GLU A 233 -3.81 17.71 -16.46
CA GLU A 233 -4.30 17.95 -15.10
C GLU A 233 -3.24 17.71 -14.02
N LYS A 234 -3.36 18.47 -12.93
CA LYS A 234 -2.58 18.26 -11.71
C LYS A 234 -3.30 17.28 -10.79
N VAL A 235 -2.90 16.02 -10.83
CA VAL A 235 -3.46 14.98 -9.96
C VAL A 235 -2.72 14.86 -8.63
N SER A 236 -3.35 14.18 -7.65
CA SER A 236 -2.74 13.86 -6.37
C SER A 236 -1.53 12.93 -6.54
N TYR A 237 -0.59 12.99 -5.59
CA TYR A 237 0.46 11.98 -5.49
C TYR A 237 -0.10 10.60 -5.10
N LEU A 238 -1.17 10.59 -4.29
CA LEU A 238 -1.88 9.37 -3.90
C LEU A 238 -2.84 8.96 -5.02
N SER A 239 -2.28 8.56 -6.16
CA SER A 239 -3.02 8.13 -7.34
C SER A 239 -2.42 6.86 -7.93
N LEU A 240 -3.29 6.07 -8.53
CA LEU A 240 -2.94 4.84 -9.21
C LEU A 240 -3.83 4.61 -10.45
N MET A 241 -3.40 3.72 -11.31
CA MET A 241 -4.19 3.20 -12.42
C MET A 241 -4.31 1.69 -12.32
N ILE A 242 -5.50 1.16 -12.57
CA ILE A 242 -5.76 -0.26 -12.77
C ILE A 242 -5.97 -0.48 -14.26
N LEU A 243 -5.06 -1.21 -14.89
CA LEU A 243 -5.14 -1.57 -16.30
C LEU A 243 -5.38 -3.08 -16.45
N LYS A 244 -6.51 -3.46 -16.99
CA LYS A 244 -6.81 -4.84 -17.42
C LYS A 244 -6.35 -5.03 -18.85
N ASN A 245 -5.43 -5.95 -19.07
CA ASN A 245 -4.82 -6.16 -20.38
C ASN A 245 -5.67 -7.08 -21.27
N PRO A 246 -6.38 -6.56 -22.28
CA PRO A 246 -7.21 -7.38 -23.17
C PRO A 246 -6.40 -8.19 -24.20
N HIS A 247 -5.12 -7.82 -24.38
CA HIS A 247 -4.25 -8.40 -25.41
C HIS A 247 -3.37 -9.53 -24.90
N ARG A 248 -3.56 -9.93 -23.63
CA ARG A 248 -2.74 -10.96 -22.99
C ARG A 248 -2.93 -12.32 -23.67
N ILE A 249 -1.87 -12.86 -24.27
CA ILE A 249 -1.83 -14.22 -24.81
C ILE A 249 -1.28 -15.14 -23.72
N ARG A 250 -2.14 -15.98 -23.18
CA ARG A 250 -1.74 -16.95 -22.15
C ARG A 250 -1.19 -18.21 -22.82
N GLY A 251 -0.09 -18.72 -22.30
CA GLY A 251 0.45 -20.01 -22.68
C GLY A 251 -0.37 -21.20 -22.17
N GLU A 252 0.12 -22.40 -22.41
CA GLU A 252 -0.49 -23.64 -21.91
C GLU A 252 -0.53 -23.66 -20.37
N ARG A 253 -1.70 -23.95 -19.81
CA ARG A 253 -1.88 -24.03 -18.34
C ARG A 253 -1.49 -25.42 -17.86
N ILE A 254 -0.46 -25.51 -17.04
CA ILE A 254 -0.10 -26.75 -16.32
C ILE A 254 -0.87 -26.78 -15.00
N ARG A 255 -1.93 -27.60 -14.96
CA ARG A 255 -2.71 -27.80 -13.74
C ARG A 255 -2.22 -29.04 -12.99
N GLY A 256 -1.54 -28.87 -11.88
CA GLY A 256 -0.94 -29.94 -11.09
C GLY A 256 -1.90 -30.93 -10.41
N CYS A 257 -3.22 -30.69 -10.44
CA CYS A 257 -4.22 -31.47 -9.70
C CYS A 257 -5.33 -32.10 -10.57
N LEU A 258 -5.24 -32.05 -11.89
CA LEU A 258 -6.20 -32.80 -12.71
C LEU A 258 -5.77 -34.27 -12.78
N LYS A 259 -6.54 -35.18 -12.14
CA LYS A 259 -6.52 -36.61 -12.50
C LYS A 259 -6.69 -36.66 -14.03
N LYS A 260 -5.78 -37.35 -14.72
CA LYS A 260 -5.90 -37.61 -16.17
C LYS A 260 -7.32 -38.13 -16.40
N SER A 261 -8.19 -37.31 -16.99
CA SER A 261 -9.45 -37.77 -17.52
C SER A 261 -9.11 -38.68 -18.71
N SER A 262 -9.69 -39.87 -18.70
CA SER A 262 -9.59 -40.80 -19.85
C SER A 262 -9.96 -40.09 -21.13
N PRO A 263 -9.31 -40.37 -22.27
CA PRO A 263 -9.63 -39.71 -23.53
C PRO A 263 -11.00 -40.15 -23.99
N GLY A 264 -11.94 -39.23 -24.03
CA GLY A 264 -13.26 -39.45 -24.56
C GLY A 264 -14.37 -38.77 -23.75
N LEU A 265 -14.50 -37.47 -23.92
CA LEU A 265 -15.78 -36.74 -23.91
C LEU A 265 -15.47 -35.28 -24.26
N ALA A 266 -15.82 -34.86 -25.44
CA ALA A 266 -15.85 -33.47 -25.86
C ALA A 266 -16.86 -32.74 -24.98
N ALA A 267 -16.39 -31.71 -24.24
CA ALA A 267 -17.25 -30.85 -23.47
C ALA A 267 -17.29 -29.47 -24.13
N ASP A 268 -18.09 -29.37 -25.18
CA ASP A 268 -18.66 -28.09 -25.63
C ASP A 268 -20.09 -28.01 -25.04
N THR A 269 -20.20 -27.48 -23.85
CA THR A 269 -21.49 -27.00 -23.35
C THR A 269 -21.22 -25.70 -22.61
N PRO A 270 -21.71 -24.55 -23.11
CA PRO A 270 -21.61 -23.28 -22.39
C PRO A 270 -22.42 -23.36 -21.07
N PRO A 271 -22.03 -22.64 -20.02
CA PRO A 271 -22.78 -22.61 -18.78
C PRO A 271 -24.21 -22.07 -19.00
N PRO A 272 -25.22 -22.56 -18.23
CA PRO A 272 -26.59 -22.11 -18.39
C PRO A 272 -26.72 -20.62 -18.07
N VAL A 273 -27.33 -19.89 -18.96
CA VAL A 273 -27.77 -18.49 -18.76
C VAL A 273 -28.90 -18.55 -17.74
N LEU A 274 -28.72 -17.90 -16.59
CA LEU A 274 -29.80 -17.67 -15.64
C LEU A 274 -30.77 -16.66 -16.27
N GLU A 275 -31.90 -17.14 -16.80
CA GLU A 275 -33.01 -16.29 -17.18
C GLU A 275 -33.61 -15.64 -15.92
N SER A 276 -33.60 -14.32 -15.90
CA SER A 276 -34.34 -13.53 -14.93
C SER A 276 -35.85 -13.68 -15.24
N THR A 277 -36.59 -14.31 -14.36
CA THR A 277 -38.06 -14.34 -14.40
C THR A 277 -38.66 -13.06 -13.82
N PRO A 278 -39.76 -12.55 -14.35
CA PRO A 278 -40.35 -11.22 -14.15
C PRO A 278 -40.89 -10.96 -12.74
#